data_efa8943cefdbeaf2b8aaec806c3b44cc
#
_entry.id   efa8943cefdbeaf2b8aaec806c3b44cc
#
_cell.length_a   1.000
_cell.length_b   1.000
_cell.length_c   1.000
_cell.angle_alpha   90.00
_cell.angle_beta   90.00
_cell.angle_gamma   90.00
#
_symmetry.space_group_name_H-M   'P 1'
#
loop_
_entity.id
_entity.type
_entity.pdbx_description
1 polymer ?
#
loop_
_entity_poly.entity_id
_entity_poly.type
_entity_poly.pdbx_seq_one_letter_code
_entity_poly.pdbx_strand_id
1 'polypeptide(L)'
;MNRSVFEIFILLIISPFNIAFGQASAAEADTTFKNYMGNAWEDIRQSEFSDSLQNAYSVEFYEYYKNNPNTRTGEKALSEAFMMWSNTGKSELMNEAIRTLDYSSDLWRMVLQPMQNIYARNEELDISEYYDLIEKLPDNLEDSNSRSEALVILLRKKSEQEGSEEEAVKLARTLIELNAREFYVRQGLGYLHEFESLNIGQQAPDFNFQTIDGDEISLGSLQGQYTILEFWATWCGPCIPEIPHLKSLNEKYGDHGFTVIGISLDRDEDTLIDFITENEMPWPQIYVAEGWEAELPRLFNVSGIPRMYLLDPDGIIIDKDLRGEEMVSRIESLMDGQTSTTK
;
A
#
# COMPACT_ATOMS: atom_id res chain seq x y z
N MET A 1 0.14 -0.96 -41.97
CA MET A 1 -0.73 0.19 -42.21
C MET A 1 -0.02 1.40 -41.61
N ASN A 2 0.16 2.47 -42.36
CA ASN A 2 1.12 3.55 -42.06
C ASN A 2 0.75 4.35 -40.79
N ARG A 3 1.74 4.64 -39.96
CA ARG A 3 1.65 5.50 -38.75
C ARG A 3 0.93 6.85 -39.01
N SER A 4 1.02 7.39 -40.22
CA SER A 4 0.40 8.65 -40.63
C SER A 4 -1.14 8.63 -40.71
N VAL A 5 -1.78 7.47 -40.82
CA VAL A 5 -3.25 7.35 -40.88
C VAL A 5 -3.86 7.32 -39.48
N PHE A 6 -3.08 6.86 -38.48
CA PHE A 6 -3.52 6.82 -37.09
C PHE A 6 -3.48 8.19 -36.41
N GLU A 7 -2.47 9.01 -36.73
CA GLU A 7 -2.38 10.39 -36.24
C GLU A 7 -3.45 11.31 -36.86
N ILE A 8 -3.87 11.06 -38.13
CA ILE A 8 -4.94 11.80 -38.79
C ILE A 8 -6.32 11.44 -38.22
N PHE A 9 -6.52 10.23 -37.71
CA PHE A 9 -7.78 9.83 -37.06
C PHE A 9 -7.95 10.44 -35.67
N ILE A 10 -6.86 10.62 -34.91
CA ILE A 10 -6.88 11.31 -33.60
C ILE A 10 -7.17 12.81 -33.79
N LEU A 11 -6.60 13.44 -34.81
CA LEU A 11 -6.87 14.86 -35.15
C LEU A 11 -8.31 15.11 -35.62
N LEU A 12 -9.02 14.12 -36.16
CA LEU A 12 -10.42 14.24 -36.61
C LEU A 12 -11.45 14.00 -35.49
N ILE A 13 -11.07 13.37 -34.39
CA ILE A 13 -11.90 13.17 -33.16
C ILE A 13 -11.89 14.44 -32.28
N ILE A 14 -10.83 15.23 -32.32
CA ILE A 14 -10.69 16.51 -31.56
C ILE A 14 -11.55 17.64 -32.15
N SER A 15 -12.04 17.51 -33.38
CA SER A 15 -12.77 18.56 -34.09
C SER A 15 -14.23 18.83 -33.65
N PRO A 16 -15.04 17.92 -33.09
CA PRO A 16 -16.42 18.21 -32.72
C PRO A 16 -16.55 19.13 -31.51
N PHE A 17 -15.58 19.14 -30.61
CA PHE A 17 -15.69 19.83 -29.32
C PHE A 17 -15.55 21.36 -29.44
N ASN A 18 -14.66 21.85 -30.29
CA ASN A 18 -14.47 23.29 -30.50
C ASN A 18 -15.58 23.96 -31.29
N ILE A 19 -16.42 23.21 -32.04
CA ILE A 19 -17.47 23.74 -32.89
C ILE A 19 -18.82 23.85 -32.14
N ALA A 20 -19.07 23.05 -31.12
CA ALA A 20 -20.33 23.00 -30.38
C ALA A 20 -20.49 24.10 -29.30
N PHE A 21 -19.38 24.69 -28.82
CA PHE A 21 -19.42 25.64 -27.69
C PHE A 21 -19.45 27.13 -28.04
N GLY A 22 -19.39 27.50 -29.31
CA GLY A 22 -19.31 28.91 -29.74
C GLY A 22 -20.55 29.78 -29.44
N GLN A 23 -21.67 29.22 -28.98
CA GLN A 23 -22.95 29.95 -28.75
C GLN A 23 -23.70 29.50 -27.47
N ALA A 24 -23.23 28.52 -26.71
CA ALA A 24 -23.91 28.06 -25.50
C ALA A 24 -23.58 28.94 -24.30
N SER A 25 -24.53 29.15 -23.38
CA SER A 25 -24.25 29.77 -22.09
C SER A 25 -23.27 28.90 -21.28
N ALA A 26 -22.50 29.51 -20.34
CA ALA A 26 -21.56 28.80 -19.50
C ALA A 26 -22.20 27.61 -18.72
N ALA A 27 -23.48 27.76 -18.32
CA ALA A 27 -24.24 26.70 -17.62
C ALA A 27 -24.62 25.53 -18.55
N GLU A 28 -24.94 25.82 -19.82
CA GLU A 28 -25.22 24.77 -20.81
C GLU A 28 -23.96 24.03 -21.23
N ALA A 29 -22.83 24.74 -21.36
CA ALA A 29 -21.53 24.17 -21.63
C ALA A 29 -21.10 23.23 -20.49
N ASP A 30 -21.27 23.63 -19.22
CA ASP A 30 -20.99 22.86 -18.03
C ASP A 30 -21.83 21.56 -17.97
N THR A 31 -23.13 21.66 -18.22
CA THR A 31 -24.03 20.50 -18.25
C THR A 31 -23.68 19.52 -19.37
N THR A 32 -23.34 20.03 -20.54
CA THR A 32 -22.94 19.22 -21.70
C THR A 32 -21.64 18.48 -21.43
N PHE A 33 -20.67 19.15 -20.81
CA PHE A 33 -19.41 18.50 -20.47
C PHE A 33 -19.55 17.44 -19.35
N LYS A 34 -20.42 17.66 -18.36
CA LYS A 34 -20.77 16.62 -17.36
C LYS A 34 -21.32 15.35 -17.99
N ASN A 35 -22.24 15.51 -18.96
CA ASN A 35 -22.81 14.39 -19.70
C ASN A 35 -21.74 13.69 -20.55
N TYR A 36 -20.85 14.46 -21.16
CA TYR A 36 -19.72 13.95 -21.94
C TYR A 36 -18.80 13.09 -21.07
N MET A 37 -18.40 13.56 -19.88
CA MET A 37 -17.59 12.77 -18.94
C MET A 37 -18.29 11.45 -18.54
N GLY A 38 -19.61 11.48 -18.34
CA GLY A 38 -20.39 10.27 -18.05
C GLY A 38 -20.35 9.26 -19.20
N ASN A 39 -20.50 9.72 -20.43
CA ASN A 39 -20.42 8.87 -21.63
C ASN A 39 -19.01 8.31 -21.85
N ALA A 40 -17.97 9.12 -21.60
CA ALA A 40 -16.58 8.67 -21.70
C ALA A 40 -16.28 7.45 -20.80
N TRP A 41 -16.78 7.47 -19.56
CA TRP A 41 -16.65 6.33 -18.67
C TRP A 41 -17.46 5.10 -19.11
N GLU A 42 -18.61 5.32 -19.77
CA GLU A 42 -19.35 4.20 -20.36
C GLU A 42 -18.58 3.58 -21.52
N ASP A 43 -18.01 4.39 -22.41
CA ASP A 43 -17.17 3.91 -23.52
C ASP A 43 -15.93 3.16 -23.03
N ILE A 44 -15.28 3.68 -21.96
CA ILE A 44 -14.14 3.02 -21.32
C ILE A 44 -14.54 1.64 -20.76
N ARG A 45 -15.67 1.54 -20.05
CA ARG A 45 -16.18 0.26 -19.55
C ARG A 45 -16.50 -0.74 -20.66
N GLN A 46 -17.14 -0.28 -21.73
CA GLN A 46 -17.49 -1.12 -22.89
C GLN A 46 -16.26 -1.60 -23.66
N SER A 47 -15.15 -0.87 -23.57
CA SER A 47 -13.86 -1.24 -24.15
C SER A 47 -12.96 -2.08 -23.24
N GLU A 48 -13.51 -2.63 -22.14
CA GLU A 48 -12.75 -3.38 -21.14
C GLU A 48 -11.58 -2.56 -20.55
N PHE A 49 -11.82 -1.26 -20.29
CA PHE A 49 -10.85 -0.32 -19.74
C PHE A 49 -9.62 -0.07 -20.62
N SER A 50 -9.83 0.04 -21.92
CA SER A 50 -8.78 0.36 -22.92
C SER A 50 -7.92 1.56 -22.52
N ASP A 51 -6.60 1.35 -22.41
CA ASP A 51 -5.61 2.41 -22.11
C ASP A 51 -5.63 3.52 -23.18
N SER A 52 -5.84 3.17 -24.44
CA SER A 52 -5.90 4.14 -25.54
C SER A 52 -7.07 5.10 -25.38
N LEU A 53 -8.25 4.60 -24.96
CA LEU A 53 -9.41 5.45 -24.70
C LEU A 53 -9.24 6.30 -23.45
N GLN A 54 -8.72 5.73 -22.36
CA GLN A 54 -8.41 6.48 -21.14
C GLN A 54 -7.42 7.61 -21.43
N ASN A 55 -6.37 7.34 -22.18
CA ASN A 55 -5.39 8.36 -22.57
C ASN A 55 -6.00 9.46 -23.44
N ALA A 56 -6.91 9.13 -24.37
CA ALA A 56 -7.57 10.12 -25.21
C ALA A 56 -8.48 11.03 -24.36
N TYR A 57 -9.37 10.46 -23.56
CA TYR A 57 -10.29 11.22 -22.72
C TYR A 57 -9.58 12.04 -21.64
N SER A 58 -8.51 11.55 -21.06
CA SER A 58 -7.75 12.27 -20.04
C SER A 58 -7.17 13.59 -20.57
N VAL A 59 -6.68 13.60 -21.81
CA VAL A 59 -6.19 14.83 -22.47
C VAL A 59 -7.33 15.84 -22.63
N GLU A 60 -8.51 15.41 -23.10
CA GLU A 60 -9.67 16.29 -23.29
C GLU A 60 -10.19 16.84 -21.95
N PHE A 61 -10.18 16.02 -20.89
CA PHE A 61 -10.58 16.44 -19.55
C PHE A 61 -9.61 17.45 -18.97
N TYR A 62 -8.31 17.26 -19.18
CA TYR A 62 -7.29 18.21 -18.75
C TYR A 62 -7.36 19.54 -19.52
N GLU A 63 -7.58 19.49 -20.83
CA GLU A 63 -7.81 20.70 -21.64
C GLU A 63 -9.07 21.47 -21.17
N TYR A 64 -10.14 20.76 -20.83
CA TYR A 64 -11.33 21.40 -20.25
C TYR A 64 -11.02 22.08 -18.93
N TYR A 65 -10.27 21.41 -18.02
CA TYR A 65 -9.83 22.00 -16.75
C TYR A 65 -9.00 23.26 -16.99
N LYS A 66 -8.02 23.24 -17.86
CA LYS A 66 -7.18 24.42 -18.16
C LYS A 66 -7.98 25.65 -18.59
N ASN A 67 -9.08 25.42 -19.29
CA ASN A 67 -9.96 26.49 -19.72
C ASN A 67 -11.03 26.88 -18.67
N ASN A 68 -11.27 26.04 -17.65
CA ASN A 68 -12.29 26.23 -16.62
C ASN A 68 -11.79 25.88 -15.21
N PRO A 69 -10.62 26.38 -14.76
CA PRO A 69 -9.93 25.86 -13.58
C PRO A 69 -10.68 26.11 -12.26
N ASN A 70 -11.51 27.16 -12.21
CA ASN A 70 -12.23 27.58 -11.02
C ASN A 70 -13.71 27.15 -11.05
N THR A 71 -14.05 26.14 -11.83
CA THR A 71 -15.41 25.59 -11.89
C THR A 71 -15.44 24.18 -11.32
N ARG A 72 -16.54 23.83 -10.63
CA ARG A 72 -16.73 22.48 -10.09
C ARG A 72 -16.58 21.36 -11.15
N THR A 73 -16.99 21.66 -12.41
CA THR A 73 -16.86 20.69 -13.50
C THR A 73 -15.44 20.61 -14.02
N GLY A 74 -14.71 21.73 -14.07
CA GLY A 74 -13.28 21.72 -14.39
C GLY A 74 -12.47 20.95 -13.36
N GLU A 75 -12.70 21.20 -12.08
CA GLU A 75 -12.07 20.46 -10.98
C GLU A 75 -12.35 18.95 -11.08
N LYS A 76 -13.60 18.58 -11.36
CA LYS A 76 -13.95 17.18 -11.58
C LYS A 76 -13.24 16.61 -12.82
N ALA A 77 -13.16 17.36 -13.92
CA ALA A 77 -12.46 16.93 -15.12
C ALA A 77 -10.97 16.65 -14.84
N LEU A 78 -10.31 17.49 -14.05
CA LEU A 78 -8.93 17.23 -13.61
C LEU A 78 -8.83 15.96 -12.78
N SER A 79 -9.72 15.75 -11.81
CA SER A 79 -9.74 14.53 -10.99
C SER A 79 -9.89 13.26 -11.82
N GLU A 80 -10.79 13.27 -12.81
CA GLU A 80 -11.01 12.15 -13.73
C GLU A 80 -9.79 11.92 -14.64
N ALA A 81 -9.12 12.98 -15.10
CA ALA A 81 -7.88 12.87 -15.86
C ALA A 81 -6.77 12.22 -15.02
N PHE A 82 -6.61 12.63 -13.75
CA PHE A 82 -5.64 12.01 -12.84
C PHE A 82 -5.91 10.53 -12.61
N MET A 83 -7.18 10.14 -12.46
CA MET A 83 -7.56 8.73 -12.31
C MET A 83 -7.18 7.92 -13.56
N MET A 84 -7.46 8.43 -14.76
CA MET A 84 -7.09 7.78 -16.01
C MET A 84 -5.56 7.68 -16.18
N TRP A 85 -4.81 8.73 -15.86
CA TRP A 85 -3.35 8.70 -15.90
C TRP A 85 -2.76 7.71 -14.89
N SER A 86 -3.36 7.63 -13.69
CA SER A 86 -2.97 6.62 -12.70
C SER A 86 -3.17 5.19 -13.20
N ASN A 87 -4.25 4.94 -13.95
CA ASN A 87 -4.53 3.62 -14.53
C ASN A 87 -3.57 3.27 -15.69
N THR A 88 -3.21 4.26 -16.50
CA THR A 88 -2.44 4.07 -17.75
C THR A 88 -0.94 4.38 -17.60
N GLY A 89 -0.46 4.75 -16.42
CA GLY A 89 0.94 5.03 -16.14
C GLY A 89 1.47 6.34 -16.74
N LYS A 90 0.62 7.35 -16.99
CA LYS A 90 1.01 8.64 -17.59
C LYS A 90 1.49 9.66 -16.57
N SER A 91 2.60 9.35 -15.88
CA SER A 91 3.21 10.19 -14.85
C SER A 91 3.65 11.58 -15.35
N GLU A 92 4.13 11.68 -16.59
CA GLU A 92 4.56 12.96 -17.17
C GLU A 92 3.44 14.00 -17.22
N LEU A 93 2.22 13.59 -17.63
CA LEU A 93 1.06 14.47 -17.67
C LEU A 93 0.57 14.84 -16.26
N MET A 94 0.65 13.90 -15.31
CA MET A 94 0.37 14.19 -13.91
C MET A 94 1.34 15.23 -13.36
N ASN A 95 2.63 15.06 -13.58
CA ASN A 95 3.68 15.98 -13.11
C ASN A 95 3.51 17.38 -13.74
N GLU A 96 3.13 17.47 -15.02
CA GLU A 96 2.80 18.73 -15.66
C GLU A 96 1.62 19.42 -14.95
N ALA A 97 0.52 18.68 -14.73
CA ALA A 97 -0.68 19.24 -14.12
C ALA A 97 -0.45 19.70 -12.66
N ILE A 98 0.24 18.91 -11.85
CA ILE A 98 0.50 19.26 -10.44
C ILE A 98 1.38 20.51 -10.26
N ARG A 99 2.31 20.77 -11.19
CA ARG A 99 3.12 21.99 -11.17
C ARG A 99 2.27 23.26 -11.34
N THR A 100 1.07 23.14 -11.87
CA THR A 100 0.15 24.26 -12.08
C THR A 100 -0.81 24.47 -10.91
N LEU A 101 -0.90 23.51 -9.96
CA LEU A 101 -1.78 23.64 -8.80
C LEU A 101 -1.18 24.56 -7.74
N ASP A 102 -2.00 25.51 -7.27
CA ASP A 102 -1.68 26.28 -6.09
C ASP A 102 -1.66 25.37 -4.86
N TYR A 103 -0.70 25.55 -3.94
CA TYR A 103 -0.62 24.77 -2.70
C TYR A 103 -1.86 24.92 -1.82
N SER A 104 -2.58 26.03 -1.89
CA SER A 104 -3.83 26.26 -1.17
C SER A 104 -5.06 25.61 -1.83
N SER A 105 -4.90 24.97 -2.98
CA SER A 105 -6.02 24.40 -3.74
C SER A 105 -6.64 23.17 -3.07
N ASP A 106 -7.97 23.15 -2.95
CA ASP A 106 -8.74 21.98 -2.51
C ASP A 106 -8.61 20.77 -3.45
N LEU A 107 -8.06 20.99 -4.66
CA LEU A 107 -7.83 19.92 -5.65
C LEU A 107 -6.79 18.90 -5.17
N TRP A 108 -5.90 19.26 -4.28
CA TRP A 108 -4.93 18.31 -3.71
C TRP A 108 -5.60 17.06 -3.15
N ARG A 109 -6.75 17.22 -2.49
CA ARG A 109 -7.52 16.07 -1.98
C ARG A 109 -7.93 15.06 -3.05
N MET A 110 -8.11 15.52 -4.30
CA MET A 110 -8.55 14.67 -5.41
C MET A 110 -7.39 14.05 -6.20
N VAL A 111 -6.21 14.65 -6.13
CA VAL A 111 -5.07 14.23 -6.95
C VAL A 111 -4.01 13.44 -6.17
N LEU A 112 -3.91 13.62 -4.84
CA LEU A 112 -2.92 12.91 -4.01
C LEU A 112 -3.05 11.40 -4.06
N GLN A 113 -4.26 10.84 -3.95
CA GLN A 113 -4.50 9.41 -4.00
C GLN A 113 -4.19 8.78 -5.37
N PRO A 114 -4.65 9.33 -6.52
CA PRO A 114 -4.22 8.87 -7.83
C PRO A 114 -2.70 8.92 -8.03
N MET A 115 -2.03 9.96 -7.55
CA MET A 115 -0.58 10.07 -7.61
C MET A 115 0.09 8.96 -6.83
N GLN A 116 -0.34 8.69 -5.60
CA GLN A 116 0.19 7.59 -4.80
C GLN A 116 0.06 6.24 -5.51
N ASN A 117 -1.07 5.98 -6.17
CA ASN A 117 -1.32 4.73 -6.87
C ASN A 117 -0.38 4.48 -8.04
N ILE A 118 -0.04 5.54 -8.81
CA ILE A 118 0.88 5.40 -9.95
C ILE A 118 2.31 5.09 -9.48
N TYR A 119 2.75 5.77 -8.42
CA TYR A 119 4.09 5.58 -7.87
C TYR A 119 4.26 4.25 -7.15
N ALA A 120 3.21 3.72 -6.54
CA ALA A 120 3.23 2.40 -5.92
C ALA A 120 3.30 1.24 -6.93
N ARG A 121 2.93 1.47 -8.19
CA ARG A 121 2.87 0.43 -9.25
C ARG A 121 4.05 0.43 -10.20
N ASN A 122 4.89 1.45 -10.19
CA ASN A 122 5.91 1.63 -11.21
C ASN A 122 7.26 2.03 -10.59
N GLU A 123 8.05 1.03 -10.22
CA GLU A 123 9.37 1.19 -9.61
C GLU A 123 10.42 1.86 -10.53
N GLU A 124 10.19 1.87 -11.85
CA GLU A 124 11.10 2.49 -12.83
C GLU A 124 10.89 4.00 -13.00
N LEU A 125 9.81 4.58 -12.40
CA LEU A 125 9.57 6.02 -12.51
C LEU A 125 10.51 6.82 -11.62
N ASP A 126 11.14 7.85 -12.18
CA ASP A 126 11.80 8.88 -11.38
C ASP A 126 10.72 9.70 -10.64
N ILE A 127 10.58 9.40 -9.35
CA ILE A 127 9.59 10.00 -8.46
C ILE A 127 10.20 11.09 -7.56
N SER A 128 11.48 11.44 -7.76
CA SER A 128 12.18 12.42 -6.91
C SER A 128 11.46 13.76 -6.88
N GLU A 129 11.07 14.28 -8.04
CA GLU A 129 10.33 15.54 -8.15
C GLU A 129 8.97 15.51 -7.43
N TYR A 130 8.29 14.37 -7.49
CA TYR A 130 7.03 14.17 -6.78
C TYR A 130 7.22 14.25 -5.26
N TYR A 131 8.25 13.60 -4.74
CA TYR A 131 8.51 13.65 -3.30
C TYR A 131 8.97 15.03 -2.83
N ASP A 132 9.76 15.73 -3.62
CA ASP A 132 10.15 17.11 -3.33
C ASP A 132 8.94 18.04 -3.22
N LEU A 133 7.91 17.77 -4.02
CA LEU A 133 6.63 18.47 -3.95
C LEU A 133 5.84 18.07 -2.68
N ILE A 134 5.68 16.77 -2.44
CA ILE A 134 4.93 16.25 -1.29
C ILE A 134 5.56 16.72 0.03
N GLU A 135 6.88 16.80 0.14
CA GLU A 135 7.55 17.31 1.33
C GLU A 135 7.15 18.75 1.70
N LYS A 136 6.77 19.57 0.71
CA LYS A 136 6.32 20.95 0.90
C LYS A 136 4.82 21.08 1.19
N LEU A 137 4.02 20.09 0.79
CA LEU A 137 2.57 20.20 0.88
C LEU A 137 2.03 20.32 2.31
N PRO A 138 2.48 19.56 3.33
CA PRO A 138 1.92 19.64 4.67
C PRO A 138 1.99 21.03 5.31
N ASP A 139 2.99 21.81 4.97
CA ASP A 139 3.17 23.16 5.52
C ASP A 139 2.39 24.23 4.75
N ASN A 140 1.91 23.92 3.55
CA ASN A 140 1.25 24.87 2.66
C ASN A 140 -0.24 24.59 2.44
N LEU A 141 -0.72 23.38 2.77
CA LEU A 141 -2.12 23.01 2.64
C LEU A 141 -2.95 23.55 3.81
N GLU A 142 -4.06 24.23 3.51
CA GLU A 142 -5.01 24.73 4.51
C GLU A 142 -5.98 23.61 4.96
N ASP A 143 -6.43 22.76 4.01
CA ASP A 143 -7.32 21.65 4.32
C ASP A 143 -6.62 20.54 5.11
N SER A 144 -7.11 20.27 6.31
CA SER A 144 -6.51 19.29 7.22
C SER A 144 -6.55 17.86 6.71
N ASN A 145 -7.52 17.50 5.85
CA ASN A 145 -7.57 16.15 5.26
C ASN A 145 -6.52 15.98 4.16
N SER A 146 -6.37 16.98 3.27
CA SER A 146 -5.32 16.98 2.24
C SER A 146 -3.93 16.99 2.86
N ARG A 147 -3.77 17.75 3.95
CA ARG A 147 -2.55 17.78 4.75
C ARG A 147 -2.24 16.41 5.37
N SER A 148 -3.25 15.73 5.92
CA SER A 148 -3.10 14.38 6.48
C SER A 148 -2.74 13.36 5.41
N GLU A 149 -3.34 13.45 4.23
CA GLU A 149 -3.02 12.58 3.08
C GLU A 149 -1.56 12.73 2.66
N ALA A 150 -1.07 13.98 2.52
CA ALA A 150 0.33 14.25 2.21
C ALA A 150 1.28 13.71 3.29
N LEU A 151 0.93 13.88 4.57
CA LEU A 151 1.71 13.33 5.69
C LEU A 151 1.76 11.80 5.66
N VAL A 152 0.67 11.10 5.33
CA VAL A 152 0.66 9.64 5.21
C VAL A 152 1.58 9.17 4.09
N ILE A 153 1.59 9.86 2.94
CA ILE A 153 2.47 9.53 1.82
C ILE A 153 3.94 9.67 2.23
N LEU A 154 4.29 10.79 2.87
CA LEU A 154 5.65 11.03 3.38
C LEU A 154 6.05 10.02 4.44
N LEU A 155 5.16 9.73 5.36
CA LEU A 155 5.39 8.80 6.45
C LEU A 155 5.70 7.40 5.91
N ARG A 156 4.94 6.93 4.93
CA ARG A 156 5.22 5.64 4.25
C ARG A 156 6.61 5.65 3.62
N LYS A 157 6.94 6.67 2.83
CA LYS A 157 8.27 6.79 2.21
C LYS A 157 9.40 6.75 3.23
N LYS A 158 9.26 7.53 4.31
CA LYS A 158 10.29 7.60 5.35
C LYS A 158 10.39 6.30 6.15
N SER A 159 9.29 5.56 6.30
CA SER A 159 9.30 4.25 6.97
C SER A 159 10.06 3.16 6.18
N GLU A 160 10.17 3.31 4.87
CA GLU A 160 10.89 2.40 3.97
C GLU A 160 12.37 2.80 3.78
N GLN A 161 12.76 3.98 4.24
CA GLN A 161 14.11 4.54 4.06
C GLN A 161 14.96 4.33 5.30
N GLU A 162 16.02 3.54 5.20
CA GLU A 162 16.97 3.28 6.29
C GLU A 162 17.56 4.60 6.85
N GLY A 163 17.56 4.75 8.16
CA GLY A 163 18.07 5.93 8.86
C GLY A 163 17.11 7.12 8.94
N SER A 164 15.84 6.95 8.52
CA SER A 164 14.82 7.99 8.55
C SER A 164 13.80 7.82 9.69
N GLU A 165 14.05 6.94 10.65
CA GLU A 165 13.12 6.57 11.73
C GLU A 165 12.70 7.79 12.57
N GLU A 166 13.65 8.67 12.91
CA GLU A 166 13.36 9.88 13.71
C GLU A 166 12.43 10.83 12.95
N GLU A 167 12.64 10.98 11.65
CA GLU A 167 11.79 11.80 10.79
C GLU A 167 10.40 11.18 10.64
N ALA A 168 10.31 9.87 10.46
CA ALA A 168 9.05 9.15 10.38
C ALA A 168 8.24 9.26 11.69
N VAL A 169 8.87 9.12 12.85
CA VAL A 169 8.25 9.36 14.17
C VAL A 169 7.69 10.77 14.28
N LYS A 170 8.46 11.79 13.84
CA LYS A 170 8.00 13.17 13.84
C LYS A 170 6.76 13.36 12.95
N LEU A 171 6.77 12.80 11.75
CA LEU A 171 5.62 12.86 10.83
C LEU A 171 4.39 12.17 11.42
N ALA A 172 4.56 10.99 12.04
CA ALA A 172 3.48 10.27 12.71
C ALA A 172 2.84 11.09 13.84
N ARG A 173 3.66 11.71 14.69
CA ARG A 173 3.18 12.62 15.74
C ARG A 173 2.42 13.82 15.17
N THR A 174 2.94 14.44 14.12
CA THR A 174 2.27 15.56 13.43
C THR A 174 0.91 15.12 12.87
N LEU A 175 0.83 13.93 12.30
CA LEU A 175 -0.42 13.37 11.77
C LEU A 175 -1.47 13.15 12.87
N ILE A 176 -1.05 12.66 14.04
CA ILE A 176 -1.91 12.47 15.21
C ILE A 176 -2.40 13.82 15.76
N GLU A 177 -1.50 14.78 15.93
CA GLU A 177 -1.79 16.12 16.45
C GLU A 177 -2.77 16.89 15.55
N LEU A 178 -2.68 16.69 14.22
CA LEU A 178 -3.58 17.31 13.26
C LEU A 178 -5.04 16.87 13.44
N ASN A 179 -5.26 15.64 13.93
CA ASN A 179 -6.55 15.09 14.34
C ASN A 179 -7.71 15.35 13.34
N ALA A 180 -7.41 15.29 12.04
CA ALA A 180 -8.38 15.62 10.99
C ALA A 180 -9.52 14.61 10.88
N ARG A 181 -9.19 13.32 10.93
CA ARG A 181 -10.13 12.18 10.96
C ARG A 181 -9.54 11.04 11.77
N GLU A 182 -10.39 10.25 12.41
CA GLU A 182 -9.99 9.06 13.16
C GLU A 182 -9.13 8.09 12.34
N PHE A 183 -9.41 7.94 11.04
CA PHE A 183 -8.62 7.13 10.13
C PHE A 183 -7.14 7.56 10.11
N TYR A 184 -6.84 8.85 9.98
CA TYR A 184 -5.47 9.35 9.95
C TYR A 184 -4.78 9.26 11.31
N VAL A 185 -5.53 9.49 12.38
CA VAL A 185 -5.02 9.33 13.76
C VAL A 185 -4.59 7.88 13.98
N ARG A 186 -5.41 6.91 13.59
CA ARG A 186 -5.06 5.49 13.69
C ARG A 186 -3.84 5.13 12.85
N GLN A 187 -3.71 5.67 11.64
CA GLN A 187 -2.51 5.49 10.82
C GLN A 187 -1.25 5.99 11.56
N GLY A 188 -1.29 7.22 12.07
CA GLY A 188 -0.19 7.80 12.84
C GLY A 188 0.18 6.96 14.06
N LEU A 189 -0.81 6.50 14.81
CA LEU A 189 -0.59 5.62 15.97
C LEU A 189 0.03 4.28 15.58
N GLY A 190 -0.41 3.69 14.46
CA GLY A 190 0.16 2.46 13.94
C GLY A 190 1.65 2.60 13.58
N TYR A 191 2.01 3.66 12.87
CA TYR A 191 3.41 3.95 12.58
C TYR A 191 4.24 4.24 13.83
N LEU A 192 3.68 4.99 14.78
CA LEU A 192 4.36 5.24 16.04
C LEU A 192 4.63 3.94 16.81
N HIS A 193 3.66 3.07 16.90
CA HIS A 193 3.80 1.76 17.50
C HIS A 193 4.84 0.89 16.78
N GLU A 194 4.84 0.90 15.44
CA GLU A 194 5.85 0.21 14.63
C GLU A 194 7.27 0.67 14.97
N PHE A 195 7.51 1.99 15.04
CA PHE A 195 8.84 2.54 15.29
C PHE A 195 9.29 2.45 16.74
N GLU A 196 8.38 2.58 17.70
CA GLU A 196 8.72 2.59 19.13
C GLU A 196 8.74 1.20 19.77
N SER A 197 8.03 0.20 19.18
CA SER A 197 7.80 -1.10 19.80
C SER A 197 8.12 -2.32 18.94
N LEU A 198 8.17 -2.16 17.60
CA LEU A 198 8.28 -3.27 16.66
C LEU A 198 9.49 -3.15 15.72
N ASN A 199 10.45 -2.27 16.01
CA ASN A 199 11.66 -2.15 15.20
C ASN A 199 12.64 -3.30 15.44
N ILE A 200 13.49 -3.52 14.44
CA ILE A 200 14.64 -4.41 14.57
C ILE A 200 15.49 -3.96 15.77
N GLY A 201 15.86 -4.91 16.62
CA GLY A 201 16.56 -4.66 17.88
C GLY A 201 15.66 -4.45 19.09
N GLN A 202 14.33 -4.34 18.91
CA GLN A 202 13.37 -4.24 20.01
C GLN A 202 12.93 -5.63 20.50
N GLN A 203 12.61 -5.71 21.79
CA GLN A 203 11.92 -6.88 22.35
C GLN A 203 10.55 -7.01 21.71
N ALA A 204 10.22 -8.20 21.18
CA ALA A 204 8.86 -8.45 20.71
C ALA A 204 7.84 -8.24 21.84
N PRO A 205 6.64 -7.74 21.53
CA PRO A 205 5.57 -7.61 22.51
C PRO A 205 5.26 -8.95 23.18
N ASP A 206 5.00 -8.91 24.49
CA ASP A 206 4.61 -10.12 25.22
C ASP A 206 3.22 -10.59 24.80
N PHE A 207 3.06 -11.90 24.65
CA PHE A 207 1.79 -12.52 24.31
C PHE A 207 1.67 -13.91 24.94
N ASN A 208 0.42 -14.36 25.10
CA ASN A 208 0.08 -15.71 25.50
C ASN A 208 -1.21 -16.14 24.84
N PHE A 209 -1.15 -17.12 23.94
CA PHE A 209 -2.28 -17.60 23.15
C PHE A 209 -2.31 -19.12 23.08
N GLN A 210 -3.47 -19.67 22.76
CA GLN A 210 -3.67 -21.09 22.56
C GLN A 210 -3.60 -21.43 21.07
N THR A 211 -2.91 -22.51 20.74
CA THR A 211 -2.92 -23.09 19.38
C THR A 211 -4.24 -23.80 19.10
N ILE A 212 -4.50 -24.13 17.84
CA ILE A 212 -5.63 -24.97 17.44
C ILE A 212 -5.60 -26.37 18.08
N ASP A 213 -4.40 -26.87 18.46
CA ASP A 213 -4.20 -28.15 19.16
C ASP A 213 -4.39 -28.06 20.68
N GLY A 214 -4.60 -26.85 21.20
CA GLY A 214 -4.82 -26.56 22.62
C GLY A 214 -3.58 -26.30 23.44
N ASP A 215 -2.41 -26.24 22.84
CA ASP A 215 -1.15 -25.91 23.51
C ASP A 215 -1.05 -24.39 23.75
N GLU A 216 -0.50 -23.99 24.90
CA GLU A 216 -0.22 -22.58 25.19
C GLU A 216 1.12 -22.16 24.58
N ILE A 217 1.13 -21.07 23.82
CA ILE A 217 2.32 -20.43 23.27
C ILE A 217 2.41 -19.00 23.77
N SER A 218 3.55 -18.66 24.37
CA SER A 218 3.88 -17.31 24.82
C SER A 218 5.26 -16.91 24.31
N LEU A 219 5.56 -15.59 24.31
CA LEU A 219 6.90 -15.12 24.00
C LEU A 219 7.96 -15.82 24.89
N GLY A 220 7.65 -16.02 26.18
CA GLY A 220 8.53 -16.73 27.11
C GLY A 220 8.78 -18.19 26.75
N SER A 221 7.80 -18.90 26.17
CA SER A 221 7.95 -20.31 25.76
C SER A 221 8.79 -20.46 24.48
N LEU A 222 9.04 -19.39 23.75
CA LEU A 222 9.84 -19.36 22.52
C LEU A 222 11.32 -19.05 22.79
N GLN A 223 11.70 -18.74 24.04
CA GLN A 223 13.09 -18.44 24.39
C GLN A 223 14.02 -19.63 24.07
N GLY A 224 15.22 -19.31 23.63
CA GLY A 224 16.25 -20.28 23.28
C GLY A 224 16.21 -20.75 21.81
N GLN A 225 15.26 -20.27 21.01
CA GLN A 225 15.16 -20.62 19.60
C GLN A 225 14.88 -19.41 18.73
N TYR A 226 15.32 -19.43 17.47
CA TYR A 226 14.87 -18.48 16.45
C TYR A 226 13.43 -18.78 16.09
N THR A 227 12.61 -17.77 16.03
CA THR A 227 11.16 -17.93 15.77
C THR A 227 10.70 -17.05 14.63
N ILE A 228 10.02 -17.63 13.64
CA ILE A 228 9.19 -16.87 12.70
C ILE A 228 7.77 -16.80 13.25
N LEU A 229 7.25 -15.57 13.45
CA LEU A 229 5.84 -15.31 13.64
C LEU A 229 5.27 -14.93 12.26
N GLU A 230 4.43 -15.79 11.69
CA GLU A 230 3.82 -15.61 10.38
C GLU A 230 2.34 -15.27 10.52
N PHE A 231 1.93 -14.05 10.14
CA PHE A 231 0.53 -13.69 9.99
C PHE A 231 0.08 -13.97 8.56
N TRP A 232 -0.89 -14.87 8.41
CA TRP A 232 -1.31 -15.39 7.13
C TRP A 232 -2.81 -15.74 7.09
N ALA A 233 -3.31 -16.27 5.97
CA ALA A 233 -4.63 -16.89 5.85
C ALA A 233 -4.71 -17.78 4.61
N THR A 234 -5.64 -18.73 4.59
CA THR A 234 -5.85 -19.64 3.46
C THR A 234 -6.25 -18.94 2.16
N TRP A 235 -6.97 -17.82 2.26
CA TRP A 235 -7.38 -16.95 1.13
C TRP A 235 -6.31 -15.95 0.70
N CYS A 236 -5.17 -15.90 1.36
CA CYS A 236 -4.07 -14.97 1.06
C CYS A 236 -3.19 -15.53 -0.07
N GLY A 237 -3.46 -15.13 -1.31
CA GLY A 237 -2.68 -15.58 -2.47
C GLY A 237 -1.16 -15.44 -2.32
N PRO A 238 -0.63 -14.29 -1.86
CA PRO A 238 0.81 -14.10 -1.63
C PRO A 238 1.40 -14.91 -0.46
N CYS A 239 0.57 -15.43 0.47
CA CYS A 239 1.05 -16.25 1.59
C CYS A 239 1.36 -17.70 1.15
N ILE A 240 0.60 -18.22 0.18
CA ILE A 240 0.69 -19.63 -0.22
C ILE A 240 2.09 -20.02 -0.74
N PRO A 241 2.77 -19.22 -1.58
CA PRO A 241 4.14 -19.50 -2.01
C PRO A 241 5.18 -19.58 -0.90
N GLU A 242 4.92 -19.00 0.29
CA GLU A 242 5.85 -19.06 1.43
C GLU A 242 5.83 -20.41 2.15
N ILE A 243 4.72 -21.12 2.10
CA ILE A 243 4.55 -22.41 2.82
C ILE A 243 5.66 -23.45 2.47
N PRO A 244 6.02 -23.70 1.19
CA PRO A 244 7.12 -24.61 0.87
C PRO A 244 8.47 -24.22 1.49
N HIS A 245 8.77 -22.92 1.54
CA HIS A 245 10.00 -22.41 2.15
C HIS A 245 10.01 -22.65 3.67
N LEU A 246 8.90 -22.33 4.35
CA LEU A 246 8.73 -22.57 5.79
C LEU A 246 8.79 -24.06 6.12
N LYS A 247 8.21 -24.94 5.29
CA LYS A 247 8.31 -26.40 5.46
C LYS A 247 9.76 -26.86 5.40
N SER A 248 10.51 -26.44 4.38
CA SER A 248 11.92 -26.79 4.22
C SER A 248 12.78 -26.34 5.41
N LEU A 249 12.53 -25.12 5.91
CA LEU A 249 13.22 -24.60 7.08
C LEU A 249 12.86 -25.37 8.35
N ASN A 250 11.58 -25.67 8.56
CA ASN A 250 11.11 -26.42 9.72
C ASN A 250 11.64 -27.87 9.71
N GLU A 251 11.66 -28.53 8.55
CA GLU A 251 12.23 -29.87 8.39
C GLU A 251 13.74 -29.89 8.71
N LYS A 252 14.47 -28.84 8.28
CA LYS A 252 15.93 -28.77 8.44
C LYS A 252 16.36 -28.36 9.86
N TYR A 253 15.61 -27.45 10.50
CA TYR A 253 16.04 -26.78 11.72
C TYR A 253 15.07 -26.88 12.90
N GLY A 254 13.87 -27.42 12.72
CA GLY A 254 12.84 -27.49 13.78
C GLY A 254 13.32 -28.15 15.08
N ASP A 255 14.14 -29.22 14.98
CA ASP A 255 14.75 -29.88 16.15
C ASP A 255 16.08 -29.23 16.59
N HIS A 256 16.48 -28.12 15.99
CA HIS A 256 17.79 -27.50 16.17
C HIS A 256 17.75 -26.06 16.63
N GLY A 257 16.66 -25.63 17.29
CA GLY A 257 16.51 -24.27 17.83
C GLY A 257 15.91 -23.27 16.87
N PHE A 258 15.03 -23.72 15.96
CA PHE A 258 14.22 -22.91 15.10
C PHE A 258 12.75 -23.34 15.19
N THR A 259 11.81 -22.40 15.11
CA THR A 259 10.39 -22.71 15.03
C THR A 259 9.64 -21.70 14.17
N VAL A 260 8.50 -22.10 13.65
CA VAL A 260 7.51 -21.24 13.00
C VAL A 260 6.24 -21.24 13.84
N ILE A 261 5.60 -20.10 14.02
CA ILE A 261 4.27 -19.96 14.61
C ILE A 261 3.40 -19.28 13.56
N GLY A 262 2.42 -20.00 13.03
CA GLY A 262 1.41 -19.43 12.14
C GLY A 262 0.30 -18.75 12.95
N ILE A 263 -0.02 -17.52 12.59
CA ILE A 263 -1.16 -16.76 13.13
C ILE A 263 -2.15 -16.54 12.00
N SER A 264 -3.22 -17.33 11.99
CA SER A 264 -4.22 -17.30 10.93
C SER A 264 -5.29 -16.26 11.17
N LEU A 265 -5.51 -15.42 10.14
CA LEU A 265 -6.61 -14.44 10.06
C LEU A 265 -7.82 -14.99 9.30
N ASP A 266 -7.96 -16.32 9.19
CA ASP A 266 -9.11 -16.95 8.57
C ASP A 266 -10.40 -16.64 9.36
N ARG A 267 -11.52 -16.66 8.66
CA ARG A 267 -12.84 -16.40 9.28
C ARG A 267 -13.49 -17.66 9.84
N ASP A 268 -13.01 -18.82 9.40
CA ASP A 268 -13.56 -20.12 9.72
C ASP A 268 -12.41 -21.07 10.10
N GLU A 269 -12.50 -21.61 11.31
CA GLU A 269 -11.47 -22.49 11.87
C GLU A 269 -11.41 -23.84 11.18
N ASP A 270 -12.57 -24.38 10.77
CA ASP A 270 -12.61 -25.67 10.06
C ASP A 270 -11.90 -25.57 8.70
N THR A 271 -12.10 -24.46 7.98
CA THR A 271 -11.39 -24.17 6.72
C THR A 271 -9.87 -24.09 6.93
N LEU A 272 -9.42 -23.48 8.02
CA LEU A 272 -8.01 -23.43 8.37
C LEU A 272 -7.46 -24.84 8.64
N ILE A 273 -8.14 -25.63 9.47
CA ILE A 273 -7.72 -27.00 9.84
C ILE A 273 -7.62 -27.89 8.60
N ASP A 274 -8.62 -27.87 7.72
CA ASP A 274 -8.61 -28.61 6.48
C ASP A 274 -7.40 -28.22 5.61
N PHE A 275 -7.14 -26.93 5.45
CA PHE A 275 -6.02 -26.42 4.66
C PHE A 275 -4.65 -26.83 5.24
N ILE A 276 -4.47 -26.71 6.56
CA ILE A 276 -3.23 -27.12 7.24
C ILE A 276 -2.97 -28.60 7.04
N THR A 277 -4.03 -29.43 7.15
CA THR A 277 -3.96 -30.87 6.97
C THR A 277 -3.60 -31.24 5.54
N GLU A 278 -4.27 -30.65 4.55
CA GLU A 278 -4.03 -30.90 3.13
C GLU A 278 -2.63 -30.47 2.67
N ASN A 279 -2.10 -29.39 3.26
CA ASN A 279 -0.77 -28.87 2.94
C ASN A 279 0.32 -29.40 3.88
N GLU A 280 0.00 -30.30 4.82
CA GLU A 280 0.94 -30.93 5.77
C GLU A 280 1.83 -29.86 6.45
N MET A 281 1.22 -28.85 7.08
CA MET A 281 1.94 -27.78 7.78
C MET A 281 2.24 -28.22 9.22
N PRO A 282 3.50 -28.52 9.59
CA PRO A 282 3.79 -29.21 10.84
C PRO A 282 3.98 -28.29 12.05
N TRP A 283 4.01 -26.98 11.85
CA TRP A 283 4.24 -26.02 12.92
C TRP A 283 2.97 -25.56 13.62
N PRO A 284 3.05 -25.11 14.88
CA PRO A 284 1.90 -24.62 15.63
C PRO A 284 1.13 -23.49 14.93
N GLN A 285 -0.19 -23.54 15.05
CA GLN A 285 -1.09 -22.53 14.47
C GLN A 285 -1.95 -21.90 15.55
N ILE A 286 -2.04 -20.60 15.55
CA ILE A 286 -2.96 -19.80 16.37
C ILE A 286 -4.08 -19.29 15.45
N TYR A 287 -5.31 -19.61 15.77
CA TYR A 287 -6.48 -19.08 15.08
C TYR A 287 -6.99 -17.83 15.77
N VAL A 288 -7.14 -16.72 15.04
CA VAL A 288 -7.66 -15.46 15.58
C VAL A 288 -9.02 -15.13 14.95
N ALA A 289 -10.11 -15.55 15.63
CA ALA A 289 -11.47 -15.47 15.13
C ALA A 289 -11.92 -14.07 14.72
N GLU A 290 -11.42 -13.02 15.38
CA GLU A 290 -11.71 -11.62 15.06
C GLU A 290 -10.87 -11.08 13.89
N GLY A 291 -10.01 -11.91 13.27
CA GLY A 291 -9.16 -11.53 12.15
C GLY A 291 -8.29 -10.31 12.45
N TRP A 292 -8.39 -9.27 11.63
CA TRP A 292 -7.62 -8.03 11.78
C TRP A 292 -7.84 -7.29 13.10
N GLU A 293 -8.97 -7.49 13.75
CA GLU A 293 -9.34 -6.81 14.99
C GLU A 293 -8.91 -7.59 16.25
N ALA A 294 -8.36 -8.80 16.07
CA ALA A 294 -7.87 -9.61 17.18
C ALA A 294 -6.65 -8.96 17.87
N GLU A 295 -6.37 -9.41 19.08
CA GLU A 295 -5.29 -8.86 19.91
C GLU A 295 -3.91 -9.02 19.25
N LEU A 296 -3.56 -10.20 18.76
CA LEU A 296 -2.26 -10.46 18.14
C LEU A 296 -1.97 -9.60 16.91
N PRO A 297 -2.84 -9.54 15.88
CA PRO A 297 -2.63 -8.64 14.75
C PRO A 297 -2.49 -7.17 15.15
N ARG A 298 -3.23 -6.70 16.15
CA ARG A 298 -3.08 -5.34 16.67
C ARG A 298 -1.77 -5.13 17.40
N LEU A 299 -1.38 -6.09 18.23
CA LEU A 299 -0.15 -6.06 19.01
C LEU A 299 1.10 -5.98 18.11
N PHE A 300 1.05 -6.66 16.96
CA PHE A 300 2.10 -6.65 15.94
C PHE A 300 1.81 -5.71 14.76
N ASN A 301 0.89 -4.76 14.92
CA ASN A 301 0.54 -3.74 13.92
C ASN A 301 0.30 -4.31 12.51
N VAL A 302 -0.37 -5.47 12.43
CA VAL A 302 -0.62 -6.17 11.16
C VAL A 302 -1.78 -5.54 10.41
N SER A 303 -1.48 -4.84 9.32
CA SER A 303 -2.45 -4.19 8.43
C SER A 303 -2.55 -4.84 7.05
N GLY A 304 -1.70 -5.83 6.76
CA GLY A 304 -1.66 -6.61 5.53
C GLY A 304 -0.96 -7.94 5.75
N ILE A 305 -1.28 -8.95 4.95
CA ILE A 305 -0.64 -10.28 4.97
C ILE A 305 -0.13 -10.68 3.58
N PRO A 306 0.95 -11.48 3.52
CA PRO A 306 1.70 -12.03 4.65
C PRO A 306 2.45 -10.94 5.43
N ARG A 307 2.55 -11.08 6.76
CA ARG A 307 3.40 -10.29 7.64
C ARG A 307 4.27 -11.25 8.45
N MET A 308 5.57 -11.03 8.49
CA MET A 308 6.49 -11.90 9.22
C MET A 308 7.40 -11.11 10.15
N TYR A 309 7.62 -11.66 11.34
CA TYR A 309 8.63 -11.21 12.29
C TYR A 309 9.58 -12.36 12.59
N LEU A 310 10.88 -12.11 12.47
CA LEU A 310 11.91 -13.04 12.90
C LEU A 310 12.45 -12.61 14.25
N LEU A 311 12.32 -13.49 15.24
CA LEU A 311 12.82 -13.29 16.59
C LEU A 311 14.08 -14.10 16.80
N ASP A 312 15.02 -13.55 17.57
CA ASP A 312 16.18 -14.28 18.08
C ASP A 312 15.82 -15.10 19.34
N PRO A 313 16.76 -15.92 19.89
CA PRO A 313 16.55 -16.73 21.09
C PRO A 313 16.17 -15.93 22.34
N ASP A 314 16.42 -14.65 22.39
CA ASP A 314 16.05 -13.76 23.51
C ASP A 314 14.69 -13.09 23.27
N GLY A 315 14.06 -13.33 22.10
CA GLY A 315 12.78 -12.74 21.70
C GLY A 315 12.91 -11.33 21.12
N ILE A 316 14.11 -10.92 20.70
CA ILE A 316 14.36 -9.65 20.01
C ILE A 316 13.97 -9.79 18.55
N ILE A 317 13.29 -8.82 18.01
CA ILE A 317 12.99 -8.73 16.57
C ILE A 317 14.31 -8.46 15.84
N ILE A 318 14.74 -9.39 14.99
CA ILE A 318 16.00 -9.28 14.24
C ILE A 318 15.79 -9.11 12.73
N ASP A 319 14.57 -9.37 12.27
CA ASP A 319 14.18 -9.12 10.88
C ASP A 319 12.66 -9.05 10.74
N LYS A 320 12.19 -8.47 9.63
CA LYS A 320 10.76 -8.34 9.31
C LYS A 320 10.53 -8.59 7.83
N ASP A 321 9.37 -9.14 7.49
CA ASP A 321 8.85 -9.25 6.12
C ASP A 321 9.74 -10.01 5.14
N LEU A 322 10.59 -10.91 5.64
CA LEU A 322 11.38 -11.82 4.81
C LEU A 322 10.47 -12.70 3.93
N ARG A 323 10.89 -12.98 2.69
CA ARG A 323 10.13 -13.76 1.71
C ARG A 323 11.04 -14.71 0.92
N GLY A 324 10.46 -15.84 0.51
CA GLY A 324 11.07 -16.75 -0.44
C GLY A 324 12.50 -17.13 -0.10
N GLU A 325 13.39 -17.08 -1.09
CA GLU A 325 14.80 -17.44 -0.96
C GLU A 325 15.60 -16.50 -0.03
N GLU A 326 15.19 -15.25 0.12
CA GLU A 326 15.80 -14.33 1.09
C GLU A 326 15.57 -14.80 2.51
N MET A 327 14.33 -15.19 2.84
CA MET A 327 14.00 -15.80 4.15
C MET A 327 14.83 -17.04 4.41
N VAL A 328 14.89 -17.97 3.43
CA VAL A 328 15.67 -19.20 3.54
C VAL A 328 17.14 -18.88 3.82
N SER A 329 17.76 -18.03 2.99
CA SER A 329 19.17 -17.65 3.13
C SER A 329 19.47 -16.99 4.48
N ARG A 330 18.56 -16.16 4.96
CA ARG A 330 18.71 -15.47 6.25
C ARG A 330 18.69 -16.45 7.42
N ILE A 331 17.73 -17.37 7.45
CA ILE A 331 17.63 -18.40 8.50
C ILE A 331 18.83 -19.35 8.44
N GLU A 332 19.23 -19.83 7.28
CA GLU A 332 20.39 -20.69 7.11
C GLU A 332 21.67 -20.03 7.66
N SER A 333 21.88 -18.75 7.36
CA SER A 333 23.04 -18.00 7.87
C SER A 333 23.06 -17.92 9.40
N LEU A 334 21.90 -17.74 10.04
CA LEU A 334 21.78 -17.68 11.51
C LEU A 334 22.04 -19.05 12.16
N MET A 335 21.44 -20.10 11.60
CA MET A 335 21.55 -21.46 12.15
C MET A 335 22.94 -22.06 11.97
N ASP A 336 23.57 -21.85 10.80
CA ASP A 336 24.93 -22.31 10.52
C ASP A 336 26.00 -21.58 11.37
N GLY A 337 25.75 -20.29 11.69
CA GLY A 337 26.59 -19.49 12.58
C GLY A 337 26.63 -20.02 14.03
N GLN A 338 25.54 -20.61 14.53
CA GLN A 338 25.47 -21.23 15.86
C GLN A 338 26.33 -22.50 15.95
N THR A 339 26.37 -23.31 14.89
CA THR A 339 27.16 -24.56 14.87
C THR A 339 28.65 -24.32 14.91
N SER A 340 29.13 -23.12 14.57
CA SER A 340 30.55 -22.73 14.59
C SER A 340 31.05 -22.27 15.96
N THR A 341 30.15 -21.90 16.90
CA THR A 341 30.53 -21.33 18.21
C THR A 341 30.56 -22.37 19.33
N THR A 342 30.17 -23.61 19.07
CA THR A 342 30.07 -24.69 20.07
C THR A 342 31.21 -25.73 19.97
N LYS A 343 32.37 -25.32 19.45
CA LYS A 343 33.59 -26.19 19.42
C LYS A 343 34.69 -25.64 20.29
#